data_848b50fa2fd93701a869ab249b66917d
#
_entry.id   848b50fa2fd93701a869ab249b66917d
#
_cell.length_a   1.000
_cell.length_b   1.000
_cell.length_c   1.000
_cell.angle_alpha   90.00
_cell.angle_beta   90.00
_cell.angle_gamma   90.00
#
_symmetry.space_group_name_H-M   'P 1'
#
loop_
_entity.id
_entity.type
_entity.pdbx_description
1 polymer ?
#
loop_
_entity_poly.entity_id
_entity_poly.type
_entity_poly.pdbx_seq_one_letter_code
_entity_poly.pdbx_strand_id
1 'polypeptide(L)'
;MVDDKVVSELKESQDFHIKKAVEHLLLCEKDINKYLSDFVAALCEVHKSSMLSNTHVAYCAHARYLYWYAYRYMTNESYEKIAAMSCESGHKYTQSAIATGVNKMSTMIEEEPLWNKRWLIIKRIIKLQWQDETIDNTIVIQVPKDLKGKVNIQIKDK
;
A
#
# COMPACT_ATOMS: atom_id res chain seq x y z
N MET A 1 5.22 13.53 2.93
CA MET A 1 6.67 13.28 2.94
C MET A 1 6.92 11.93 3.60
N VAL A 2 7.65 11.06 2.97
CA VAL A 2 7.98 9.75 3.53
C VAL A 2 9.03 9.94 4.63
N ASP A 3 8.90 9.25 5.76
CA ASP A 3 9.87 9.31 6.85
C ASP A 3 11.25 8.82 6.36
N ASP A 4 12.27 9.67 6.43
CA ASP A 4 13.62 9.39 5.98
C ASP A 4 14.22 8.14 6.65
N LYS A 5 13.84 7.86 7.89
CA LYS A 5 14.25 6.66 8.60
C LYS A 5 13.71 5.38 7.95
N VAL A 6 12.45 5.40 7.55
CA VAL A 6 11.80 4.25 6.86
C VAL A 6 12.42 4.05 5.49
N VAL A 7 12.69 5.13 4.78
CA VAL A 7 13.37 5.08 3.48
C VAL A 7 14.76 4.50 3.64
N SER A 8 15.50 4.90 4.67
CA SER A 8 16.84 4.37 4.96
C SER A 8 16.78 2.87 5.25
N GLU A 9 15.89 2.43 6.14
CA GLU A 9 15.73 1.01 6.47
C GLU A 9 15.36 0.16 5.25
N LEU A 10 14.49 0.66 4.38
CA LEU A 10 14.10 -0.03 3.15
C LEU A 10 15.21 -0.01 2.09
N LYS A 11 15.96 1.09 2.00
CA LYS A 11 17.11 1.20 1.09
C LYS A 11 18.28 0.29 1.49
N GLU A 12 18.45 0.03 2.78
CA GLU A 12 19.44 -0.90 3.30
C GLU A 12 19.06 -2.37 3.07
N SER A 13 17.82 -2.65 2.69
CA SER A 13 17.39 -3.99 2.33
C SER A 13 18.26 -4.54 1.20
N GLN A 14 18.73 -5.79 1.36
CA GLN A 14 19.48 -6.48 0.30
C GLN A 14 18.61 -6.89 -0.89
N ASP A 15 17.30 -6.79 -0.74
CA ASP A 15 16.35 -7.10 -1.79
C ASP A 15 16.30 -5.97 -2.82
N PHE A 16 16.95 -6.20 -3.96
CA PHE A 16 17.04 -5.25 -5.05
C PHE A 16 15.66 -4.79 -5.59
N HIS A 17 14.69 -5.69 -5.62
CA HIS A 17 13.37 -5.40 -6.17
C HIS A 17 12.56 -4.54 -5.21
N ILE A 18 12.68 -4.76 -3.91
CA ILE A 18 12.09 -3.90 -2.88
C ILE A 18 12.69 -2.49 -2.96
N LYS A 19 14.01 -2.39 -3.11
CA LYS A 19 14.69 -1.09 -3.30
C LYS A 19 14.16 -0.35 -4.53
N LYS A 20 14.06 -1.04 -5.67
CA LYS A 20 13.49 -0.45 -6.89
C LYS A 20 12.04 -0.01 -6.73
N ALA A 21 11.22 -0.82 -6.07
CA ALA A 21 9.83 -0.47 -5.81
C ALA A 21 9.71 0.78 -4.93
N VAL A 22 10.54 0.90 -3.90
CA VAL A 22 10.60 2.10 -3.04
C VAL A 22 11.07 3.33 -3.81
N GLU A 23 12.12 3.19 -4.62
CA GLU A 23 12.62 4.29 -5.46
C GLU A 23 11.55 4.76 -6.44
N HIS A 24 10.85 3.83 -7.08
CA HIS A 24 9.75 4.14 -7.99
C HIS A 24 8.64 4.91 -7.28
N LEU A 25 8.25 4.48 -6.09
CA LEU A 25 7.24 5.15 -5.28
C LEU A 25 7.67 6.56 -4.87
N LEU A 26 8.93 6.75 -4.49
CA LEU A 26 9.47 8.07 -4.11
C LEU A 26 9.50 9.06 -5.26
N LEU A 27 9.67 8.58 -6.51
CA LEU A 27 9.61 9.39 -7.71
C LEU A 27 8.17 9.77 -8.12
N CYS A 28 7.18 9.01 -7.62
CA CYS A 28 5.76 9.23 -7.89
C CYS A 28 5.15 10.17 -6.84
N GLU A 29 5.44 11.44 -6.92
CA GLU A 29 5.26 12.42 -5.85
C GLU A 29 3.85 12.64 -5.31
N LYS A 30 2.77 12.15 -5.91
CA LYS A 30 1.46 12.73 -5.52
C LYS A 30 0.27 11.81 -5.41
N ASP A 31 0.27 10.61 -5.99
CA ASP A 31 -0.93 9.79 -5.97
C ASP A 31 -0.60 8.30 -5.96
N ILE A 32 -0.55 7.76 -4.77
CA ILE A 32 -0.27 6.34 -4.58
C ILE A 32 -1.30 5.45 -5.30
N ASN A 33 -2.55 5.91 -5.42
CA ASN A 33 -3.59 5.18 -6.15
C ASN A 33 -3.22 4.98 -7.61
N LYS A 34 -2.72 6.03 -8.24
CA LYS A 34 -2.33 6.02 -9.66
C LYS A 34 -1.18 5.03 -9.92
N TYR A 35 -0.28 4.91 -8.96
CA TYR A 35 0.96 4.13 -9.10
C TYR A 35 0.95 2.82 -8.33
N LEU A 36 -0.12 2.52 -7.59
CA LEU A 36 -0.19 1.32 -6.75
C LEU A 36 0.03 0.03 -7.56
N SER A 37 -0.54 -0.07 -8.75
CA SER A 37 -0.36 -1.25 -9.60
C SER A 37 1.08 -1.42 -10.06
N ASP A 38 1.76 -0.33 -10.42
CA ASP A 38 3.18 -0.37 -10.79
C ASP A 38 4.06 -0.73 -9.58
N PHE A 39 3.74 -0.16 -8.44
CA PHE A 39 4.45 -0.44 -7.19
C PHE A 39 4.31 -1.91 -6.76
N VAL A 40 3.10 -2.46 -6.76
CA VAL A 40 2.86 -3.85 -6.39
C VAL A 40 3.51 -4.81 -7.40
N ALA A 41 3.43 -4.51 -8.69
CA ALA A 41 4.09 -5.32 -9.71
C ALA A 41 5.61 -5.37 -9.50
N ALA A 42 6.24 -4.22 -9.23
CA ALA A 42 7.66 -4.14 -8.94
C ALA A 42 8.04 -4.88 -7.65
N LEU A 43 7.23 -4.71 -6.59
CA LEU A 43 7.44 -5.39 -5.31
C LEU A 43 7.33 -6.92 -5.42
N CYS A 44 6.45 -7.41 -6.29
CA CYS A 44 6.24 -8.83 -6.55
C CYS A 44 7.11 -9.38 -7.68
N GLU A 45 7.98 -8.57 -8.29
CA GLU A 45 8.87 -8.97 -9.38
C GLU A 45 8.13 -9.49 -10.62
N VAL A 46 7.00 -8.88 -10.96
CA VAL A 46 6.21 -9.23 -12.14
C VAL A 46 6.01 -8.01 -13.03
N HIS A 47 5.77 -8.24 -14.31
CA HIS A 47 5.35 -7.17 -15.20
C HIS A 47 3.90 -6.77 -14.91
N LYS A 48 3.63 -5.46 -14.86
CA LYS A 48 2.27 -4.94 -14.66
C LYS A 48 1.28 -5.51 -15.66
N SER A 49 1.66 -5.61 -16.93
CA SER A 49 0.83 -6.18 -17.98
C SER A 49 0.48 -7.64 -17.74
N SER A 50 1.40 -8.43 -17.19
CA SER A 50 1.15 -9.83 -16.81
C SER A 50 0.27 -9.92 -15.57
N MET A 51 0.52 -9.07 -14.57
CA MET A 51 -0.30 -9.01 -13.35
C MET A 51 -1.76 -8.70 -13.65
N LEU A 52 -2.02 -7.72 -14.53
CA LEU A 52 -3.37 -7.27 -14.90
C LEU A 52 -3.94 -7.98 -16.15
N SER A 53 -3.37 -9.11 -16.55
CA SER A 53 -3.85 -9.95 -17.64
C SER A 53 -4.77 -11.05 -17.16
N ASN A 54 -5.21 -11.90 -18.10
CA ASN A 54 -5.98 -13.12 -17.79
C ASN A 54 -5.08 -14.31 -17.44
N THR A 55 -3.85 -14.11 -17.04
CA THR A 55 -2.95 -15.22 -16.70
C THR A 55 -3.36 -15.89 -15.39
N HIS A 56 -3.28 -17.22 -15.39
CA HIS A 56 -3.45 -18.06 -14.20
C HIS A 56 -2.11 -18.46 -13.55
N VAL A 57 -1.00 -17.94 -14.05
CA VAL A 57 0.29 -18.17 -13.41
C VAL A 57 0.25 -17.65 -11.97
N ALA A 58 0.52 -18.53 -11.02
CA ALA A 58 0.23 -18.30 -9.60
C ALA A 58 0.84 -17.00 -9.06
N TYR A 59 2.11 -16.72 -9.32
CA TYR A 59 2.76 -15.53 -8.81
C TYR A 59 2.21 -14.22 -9.42
N CYS A 60 1.78 -14.23 -10.68
CA CYS A 60 1.09 -13.08 -11.30
C CYS A 60 -0.31 -12.88 -10.70
N ALA A 61 -1.05 -13.97 -10.51
CA ALA A 61 -2.38 -13.93 -9.90
C ALA A 61 -2.30 -13.45 -8.44
N HIS A 62 -1.33 -13.91 -7.68
CA HIS A 62 -1.13 -13.49 -6.29
C HIS A 62 -0.71 -12.02 -6.19
N ALA A 63 0.15 -11.54 -7.09
CA ALA A 63 0.49 -10.11 -7.18
C ALA A 63 -0.76 -9.26 -7.45
N ARG A 64 -1.61 -9.70 -8.37
CA ARG A 64 -2.89 -9.06 -8.67
C ARG A 64 -3.83 -9.04 -7.45
N TYR A 65 -3.91 -10.13 -6.70
CA TYR A 65 -4.71 -10.18 -5.47
C TYR A 65 -4.18 -9.22 -4.40
N LEU A 66 -2.86 -9.10 -4.26
CA LEU A 66 -2.24 -8.13 -3.36
C LEU A 66 -2.55 -6.68 -3.78
N TYR A 67 -2.53 -6.39 -5.09
CA TYR A 67 -2.92 -5.08 -5.62
C TYR A 67 -4.39 -4.75 -5.30
N TRP A 68 -5.31 -5.67 -5.52
CA TRP A 68 -6.72 -5.46 -5.20
C TRP A 68 -6.96 -5.31 -3.70
N TYR A 69 -6.28 -6.11 -2.89
CA TYR A 69 -6.34 -6.04 -1.44
C TYR A 69 -5.85 -4.68 -0.93
N ALA A 70 -4.70 -4.22 -1.40
CA ALA A 70 -4.14 -2.92 -1.03
C ALA A 70 -5.04 -1.77 -1.47
N TYR A 71 -5.55 -1.81 -2.70
CA TYR A 71 -6.46 -0.78 -3.20
C TYR A 71 -7.74 -0.69 -2.36
N ARG A 72 -8.33 -1.84 -2.03
CA ARG A 72 -9.51 -1.86 -1.16
C ARG A 72 -9.22 -1.33 0.24
N TYR A 73 -8.09 -1.69 0.79
CA TYR A 73 -7.65 -1.18 2.10
C TYR A 73 -7.51 0.34 2.11
N MET A 74 -6.96 0.91 1.05
CA MET A 74 -6.75 2.35 0.93
C MET A 74 -8.03 3.14 0.73
N THR A 75 -8.89 2.66 -0.16
CA THR A 75 -10.01 3.44 -0.69
C THR A 75 -11.37 3.02 -0.13
N ASN A 76 -11.45 1.82 0.43
CA ASN A 76 -12.71 1.16 0.83
C ASN A 76 -13.75 1.11 -0.31
N GLU A 77 -13.29 1.13 -1.56
CA GLU A 77 -14.15 1.08 -2.74
C GLU A 77 -14.81 -0.30 -2.91
N SER A 78 -15.95 -0.32 -3.59
CA SER A 78 -16.64 -1.56 -3.90
C SER A 78 -15.84 -2.47 -4.84
N TYR A 79 -16.09 -3.75 -4.79
CA TYR A 79 -15.45 -4.70 -5.72
C TYR A 79 -15.78 -4.41 -7.18
N GLU A 80 -16.97 -3.87 -7.45
CA GLU A 80 -17.37 -3.42 -8.78
C GLU A 80 -16.48 -2.28 -9.31
N LYS A 81 -16.19 -1.28 -8.47
CA LYS A 81 -15.28 -0.19 -8.83
C LYS A 81 -13.85 -0.67 -9.01
N ILE A 82 -13.38 -1.58 -8.17
CA ILE A 82 -12.05 -2.18 -8.32
C ILE A 82 -11.95 -2.97 -9.62
N ALA A 83 -12.99 -3.71 -9.98
CA ALA A 83 -13.05 -4.40 -11.26
C ALA A 83 -13.00 -3.44 -12.44
N ALA A 84 -13.77 -2.35 -12.40
CA ALA A 84 -13.77 -1.32 -13.43
C ALA A 84 -12.40 -0.65 -13.58
N MET A 85 -11.75 -0.30 -12.48
CA MET A 85 -10.42 0.30 -12.48
C MET A 85 -9.34 -0.66 -13.04
N SER A 86 -9.43 -1.95 -12.71
CA SER A 86 -8.48 -2.96 -13.19
C SER A 86 -8.59 -3.26 -14.68
N CYS A 87 -9.65 -2.79 -15.35
CA CYS A 87 -9.86 -2.96 -16.79
C CYS A 87 -8.93 -2.11 -17.67
N GLU A 88 -8.16 -1.19 -17.12
CA GLU A 88 -7.26 -0.32 -17.89
C GLU A 88 -6.24 -1.09 -18.75
N SER A 89 -5.93 -2.33 -18.37
CA SER A 89 -5.06 -3.23 -19.13
C SER A 89 -5.74 -4.02 -20.24
N GLY A 90 -7.04 -3.82 -20.45
CA GLY A 90 -7.83 -4.51 -21.47
C GLY A 90 -8.52 -5.80 -21.05
N HIS A 91 -8.25 -6.34 -19.86
CA HIS A 91 -8.95 -7.51 -19.32
C HIS A 91 -10.03 -7.07 -18.32
N LYS A 92 -11.24 -7.59 -18.51
CA LYS A 92 -12.36 -7.36 -17.59
C LYS A 92 -12.40 -8.43 -16.51
N TYR A 93 -12.24 -8.00 -15.26
CA TYR A 93 -12.46 -8.86 -14.11
C TYR A 93 -13.90 -8.74 -13.63
N THR A 94 -14.46 -9.85 -13.13
CA THR A 94 -15.76 -9.83 -12.48
C THR A 94 -15.64 -9.39 -11.04
N GLN A 95 -16.72 -8.83 -10.50
CA GLN A 95 -16.80 -8.49 -9.08
C GLN A 95 -16.50 -9.71 -8.18
N SER A 96 -16.97 -10.88 -8.57
CA SER A 96 -16.72 -12.14 -7.88
C SER A 96 -15.24 -12.53 -7.88
N ALA A 97 -14.54 -12.32 -9.00
CA ALA A 97 -13.11 -12.58 -9.09
C ALA A 97 -12.31 -11.65 -8.15
N ILE A 98 -12.68 -10.37 -8.08
CA ILE A 98 -12.06 -9.41 -7.16
C ILE A 98 -12.28 -9.86 -5.71
N ALA A 99 -13.51 -10.17 -5.32
CA ALA A 99 -13.84 -10.62 -3.96
C ALA A 99 -13.07 -11.89 -3.57
N THR A 100 -13.01 -12.86 -4.46
CA THR A 100 -12.24 -14.09 -4.25
C THR A 100 -10.75 -13.82 -4.08
N GLY A 101 -10.17 -12.98 -4.94
CA GLY A 101 -8.76 -12.60 -4.87
C GLY A 101 -8.41 -11.87 -3.58
N VAL A 102 -9.24 -10.90 -3.17
CA VAL A 102 -9.06 -10.14 -1.92
C VAL A 102 -9.13 -11.06 -0.70
N ASN A 103 -10.12 -11.95 -0.64
CA ASN A 103 -10.26 -12.90 0.47
C ASN A 103 -9.08 -13.88 0.53
N LYS A 104 -8.66 -14.40 -0.62
CA LYS A 104 -7.49 -15.28 -0.69
C LYS A 104 -6.22 -14.57 -0.23
N MET A 105 -5.99 -13.33 -0.64
CA MET A 105 -4.84 -12.56 -0.21
C MET A 105 -4.87 -12.28 1.29
N SER A 106 -6.02 -12.00 1.87
CA SER A 106 -6.17 -11.85 3.33
C SER A 106 -5.64 -13.07 4.08
N THR A 107 -6.03 -14.27 3.65
CA THR A 107 -5.54 -15.53 4.22
C THR A 107 -4.03 -15.71 4.01
N MET A 108 -3.54 -15.45 2.81
CA MET A 108 -2.11 -15.57 2.49
C MET A 108 -1.24 -14.63 3.34
N ILE A 109 -1.70 -13.43 3.61
CA ILE A 109 -1.01 -12.47 4.48
C ILE A 109 -0.90 -13.00 5.91
N GLU A 110 -1.92 -13.68 6.40
CA GLU A 110 -1.92 -14.26 7.76
C GLU A 110 -1.04 -15.51 7.85
N GLU A 111 -1.01 -16.34 6.82
CA GLU A 111 -0.38 -17.67 6.86
C GLU A 111 1.03 -17.72 6.25
N GLU A 112 1.35 -16.84 5.30
CA GLU A 112 2.59 -16.90 4.53
C GLU A 112 3.52 -15.71 4.82
N PRO A 113 4.72 -15.94 5.38
CA PRO A 113 5.66 -14.86 5.75
C PRO A 113 6.03 -13.92 4.62
N LEU A 114 6.15 -14.42 3.39
CA LEU A 114 6.49 -13.61 2.21
C LEU A 114 5.42 -12.58 1.91
N TRP A 115 4.14 -12.99 1.92
CA TRP A 115 3.02 -12.10 1.65
C TRP A 115 2.76 -11.14 2.80
N ASN A 116 2.94 -11.58 4.02
CA ASN A 116 2.93 -10.71 5.20
C ASN A 116 3.99 -9.62 5.09
N LYS A 117 5.23 -9.96 4.76
CA LYS A 117 6.31 -8.99 4.58
C LYS A 117 5.98 -7.96 3.50
N ARG A 118 5.52 -8.41 2.33
CA ARG A 118 5.12 -7.52 1.22
C ARG A 118 3.98 -6.59 1.62
N TRP A 119 2.99 -7.12 2.28
CA TRP A 119 1.87 -6.33 2.79
C TRP A 119 2.31 -5.29 3.81
N LEU A 120 3.18 -5.64 4.75
CA LEU A 120 3.70 -4.69 5.72
C LEU A 120 4.47 -3.54 5.07
N ILE A 121 5.22 -3.81 4.00
CA ILE A 121 5.89 -2.76 3.22
C ILE A 121 4.87 -1.82 2.59
N ILE A 122 3.87 -2.35 1.91
CA ILE A 122 2.80 -1.55 1.28
C ILE A 122 2.06 -0.73 2.34
N LYS A 123 1.63 -1.37 3.42
CA LYS A 123 0.88 -0.74 4.51
C LYS A 123 1.67 0.41 5.15
N ARG A 124 2.96 0.22 5.37
CA ARG A 124 3.83 1.25 5.94
C ARG A 124 3.96 2.47 5.03
N ILE A 125 4.13 2.25 3.73
CA ILE A 125 4.24 3.32 2.75
C ILE A 125 2.91 4.06 2.59
N ILE A 126 1.80 3.34 2.48
CA ILE A 126 0.46 3.92 2.45
C ILE A 126 0.22 4.78 3.69
N LYS A 127 0.50 4.24 4.87
CA LYS A 127 0.32 4.95 6.13
C LYS A 127 1.11 6.25 6.18
N LEU A 128 2.33 6.26 5.68
CA LEU A 128 3.19 7.44 5.69
C LEU A 128 2.73 8.52 4.71
N GLN A 129 2.28 8.15 3.52
CA GLN A 129 1.84 9.14 2.52
C GLN A 129 0.41 9.64 2.73
N TRP A 130 -0.50 8.77 3.19
CA TRP A 130 -1.91 9.11 3.34
C TRP A 130 -2.24 9.74 4.69
N GLN A 131 -1.50 9.42 5.73
CA GLN A 131 -1.72 10.06 7.03
C GLN A 131 -1.23 11.49 7.05
N ASP A 132 -0.22 11.87 6.27
CA ASP A 132 0.21 13.26 6.13
C ASP A 132 -0.86 14.14 5.44
N GLU A 133 -1.69 13.57 4.56
CA GLU A 133 -2.77 14.32 3.89
C GLU A 133 -4.09 14.32 4.69
N THR A 134 -4.31 13.32 5.53
CA THR A 134 -5.56 13.14 6.30
C THR A 134 -5.42 13.42 7.78
N ILE A 135 -4.25 13.63 8.30
CA ILE A 135 -4.07 14.08 9.68
C ILE A 135 -4.44 15.55 9.74
N ASP A 136 -5.69 15.75 9.95
CA ASP A 136 -6.27 16.89 10.60
C ASP A 136 -5.39 17.30 11.77
N ASN A 137 -4.39 18.11 11.55
CA ASN A 137 -3.59 18.84 12.52
C ASN A 137 -3.48 18.22 13.95
N THR A 138 -3.63 16.89 14.05
CA THR A 138 -3.58 16.21 15.36
C THR A 138 -2.13 15.97 15.74
N ILE A 139 -1.61 16.79 16.61
CA ILE A 139 -0.29 16.60 17.21
C ILE A 139 -0.47 15.70 18.44
N VAL A 140 0.07 14.49 18.40
CA VAL A 140 0.12 13.63 19.58
C VAL A 140 1.36 14.00 20.41
N ILE A 141 1.14 14.66 21.52
CA ILE A 141 2.20 14.98 22.46
C ILE A 141 2.13 13.99 23.63
N GLN A 142 3.17 13.19 23.79
CA GLN A 142 3.31 12.35 24.98
C GLN A 142 3.86 13.21 26.13
N VAL A 143 2.99 13.47 27.10
CA VAL A 143 3.36 14.21 28.31
C VAL A 143 3.71 13.21 29.42
N PRO A 144 4.89 13.31 30.06
CA PRO A 144 5.20 12.53 31.25
C PRO A 144 4.12 12.68 32.32
N LYS A 145 3.86 11.61 33.08
CA LYS A 145 2.76 11.57 34.07
C LYS A 145 2.88 12.66 35.13
N ASP A 146 4.08 13.04 35.51
CA ASP A 146 4.39 14.09 36.49
C ASP A 146 4.07 15.50 35.98
N LEU A 147 4.00 15.69 34.68
CA LEU A 147 3.66 16.97 34.03
C LEU A 147 2.19 17.04 33.61
N LYS A 148 1.42 15.96 33.81
CA LYS A 148 0.02 15.89 33.44
C LYS A 148 -0.79 16.93 34.25
N GLY A 149 -1.46 17.84 33.55
CA GLY A 149 -2.19 18.97 34.15
C GLY A 149 -1.39 20.26 34.31
N LYS A 150 -0.07 20.22 34.04
CA LYS A 150 0.80 21.40 34.07
C LYS A 150 1.14 21.94 32.69
N VAL A 151 0.75 21.22 31.63
CA VAL A 151 1.03 21.60 30.24
C VAL A 151 -0.21 22.26 29.65
N ASN A 152 -0.04 23.46 29.14
CA ASN A 152 -1.07 24.19 28.42
C ASN A 152 -0.68 24.27 26.94
N ILE A 153 -1.47 23.67 26.08
CA ILE A 153 -1.21 23.62 24.64
C ILE A 153 -2.11 24.62 23.95
N GLN A 154 -1.50 25.61 23.30
CA GLN A 154 -2.20 26.57 22.44
C GLN A 154 -1.91 26.23 20.97
N ILE A 155 -2.96 25.90 20.23
CA ILE A 155 -2.88 25.72 18.79
C ILE A 155 -3.29 27.04 18.14
N LYS A 156 -2.37 27.61 17.37
CA LYS A 156 -2.66 28.81 16.56
C LYS A 156 -2.83 28.36 15.12
N ASP A 157 -4.00 28.59 14.56
CA ASP A 157 -4.22 28.50 13.13
C ASP A 157 -3.43 29.57 12.40
N LYS A 158 -2.79 29.16 11.33
CA LYS A 158 -2.10 30.10 10.46
C LYS A 158 -3.06 30.78 9.51
#